data_0f9a250a02fa49b6e7a68590d4e1f0ed
#
_entry.id   0f9a250a02fa49b6e7a68590d4e1f0ed
#
_cell.length_a   1.000
_cell.length_b   1.000
_cell.length_c   1.000
_cell.angle_alpha   90.00
_cell.angle_beta   90.00
_cell.angle_gamma   90.00
#
_symmetry.space_group_name_H-M   'P 1'
#
loop_
_entity.id
_entity.type
_entity.pdbx_description
1 polymer ?
#
loop_
_entity_poly.entity_id
_entity_poly.type
_entity_poly.pdbx_seq_one_letter_code
_entity_poly.pdbx_strand_id
1 'polypeptide(L)'
;MEDPGPLRINHIQVIGSHNSYKEAIPSVIMEQISSENPSLAEGLDYSHPGIWQQLDMGLRLLELDVYHDPEGGRFSNPLGLSMTGDAIDPDFDTPGFKVFHVQDIDYRSHYPLLKDYLEELKNWSTLHPNHFPVFITLNAKDQNYPESGLTETLPFDEQAFLSLDQVILEHLGEENLIRPKDVIGNQTDLRTAIATTGWPELEAAKGKFIWILDEKDEKRNAYLSNPETEGSGVFFVTVPEDHPMAGIFILNDPLNQEAQIKDLVAKGYLVRTRADADT
;
A
#
# COMPACT_ATOMS: atom_id res chain seq x y z
N MET A 1 2.96 13.36 -38.46
CA MET A 1 2.63 12.91 -37.12
C MET A 1 3.52 13.71 -36.18
N GLU A 2 2.94 14.42 -35.26
CA GLU A 2 3.71 15.11 -34.23
C GLU A 2 4.42 14.06 -33.38
N ASP A 3 5.64 14.35 -32.94
CA ASP A 3 6.38 13.52 -32.00
C ASP A 3 5.54 13.46 -30.70
N PRO A 4 5.15 12.28 -30.21
CA PRO A 4 4.32 12.18 -29.02
C PRO A 4 5.04 12.63 -27.74
N GLY A 5 6.29 13.06 -27.85
CA GLY A 5 7.13 13.42 -26.70
C GLY A 5 7.55 12.20 -25.86
N PRO A 6 8.28 12.41 -24.76
CA PRO A 6 8.74 11.33 -23.90
C PRO A 6 7.56 10.65 -23.17
N LEU A 7 7.64 9.33 -23.01
CA LEU A 7 6.69 8.58 -22.22
C LEU A 7 6.79 9.00 -20.74
N ARG A 8 5.64 9.12 -20.09
CA ARG A 8 5.50 9.47 -18.68
C ARG A 8 4.91 8.30 -17.89
N ILE A 9 5.00 8.33 -16.56
CA ILE A 9 4.53 7.24 -15.71
C ILE A 9 3.02 6.97 -15.84
N ASN A 10 2.21 7.97 -16.19
CA ASN A 10 0.78 7.81 -16.47
C ASN A 10 0.46 7.29 -17.88
N HIS A 11 1.48 7.03 -18.71
CA HIS A 11 1.31 6.43 -20.04
C HIS A 11 1.55 4.91 -20.05
N ILE A 12 1.86 4.32 -18.89
CA ILE A 12 2.03 2.88 -18.75
C ILE A 12 0.89 2.28 -17.94
N GLN A 13 0.64 1.01 -18.18
CA GLN A 13 -0.24 0.19 -17.37
C GLN A 13 0.58 -0.93 -16.74
N VAL A 14 0.41 -1.13 -15.45
CA VAL A 14 1.11 -2.15 -14.69
C VAL A 14 0.10 -3.11 -14.05
N ILE A 15 0.53 -4.33 -13.77
CA ILE A 15 -0.24 -5.30 -13.00
C ILE A 15 0.37 -5.45 -11.61
N GLY A 16 -0.43 -5.89 -10.66
CA GLY A 16 -0.02 -6.08 -9.28
C GLY A 16 -0.83 -7.14 -8.56
N SER A 17 -0.55 -7.30 -7.29
CA SER A 17 -1.24 -8.18 -6.37
C SER A 17 -1.93 -7.38 -5.27
N HIS A 18 -3.01 -7.93 -4.74
CA HIS A 18 -3.74 -7.48 -3.56
C HIS A 18 -3.17 -8.22 -2.35
N ASN A 19 -2.94 -7.53 -1.21
CA ASN A 19 -2.30 -8.13 -0.03
C ASN A 19 -1.01 -8.90 -0.37
N SER A 20 -0.07 -8.22 -1.01
CA SER A 20 1.12 -8.83 -1.63
C SER A 20 2.03 -9.58 -0.65
N TYR A 21 1.91 -9.31 0.64
CA TYR A 21 2.64 -9.88 1.77
C TYR A 21 2.07 -11.21 2.27
N LYS A 22 0.85 -11.57 1.85
CA LYS A 22 0.01 -12.57 2.52
C LYS A 22 0.52 -13.98 2.29
N GLU A 23 0.75 -14.70 3.39
CA GLU A 23 0.87 -16.15 3.43
C GLU A 23 -0.48 -16.83 3.66
N ALA A 24 -0.57 -18.13 3.37
CA ALA A 24 -1.80 -18.89 3.59
C ALA A 24 -2.18 -18.96 5.08
N ILE A 25 -3.47 -18.78 5.36
CA ILE A 25 -4.03 -19.04 6.69
C ILE A 25 -3.87 -20.55 6.99
N PRO A 26 -3.44 -20.92 8.21
CA PRO A 26 -3.38 -22.33 8.61
C PRO A 26 -4.72 -23.04 8.41
N SER A 27 -4.68 -24.27 7.89
CA SER A 27 -5.89 -25.03 7.54
C SER A 27 -6.89 -25.16 8.71
N VAL A 28 -6.39 -25.34 9.93
CA VAL A 28 -7.26 -25.47 11.13
C VAL A 28 -8.03 -24.17 11.43
N ILE A 29 -7.43 -23.01 11.18
CA ILE A 29 -8.09 -21.70 11.31
C ILE A 29 -9.08 -21.52 10.15
N MET A 30 -8.65 -21.85 8.92
CA MET A 30 -9.50 -21.77 7.76
C MET A 30 -10.74 -22.67 7.84
N GLU A 31 -10.60 -23.87 8.38
CA GLU A 31 -11.73 -24.78 8.67
C GLU A 31 -12.72 -24.15 9.66
N GLN A 32 -12.23 -23.51 10.71
CA GLN A 32 -13.09 -22.80 11.67
C GLN A 32 -13.82 -21.63 10.99
N ILE A 33 -13.12 -20.78 10.26
CA ILE A 33 -13.74 -19.66 9.52
C ILE A 33 -14.79 -20.18 8.54
N SER A 34 -14.48 -21.24 7.78
CA SER A 34 -15.39 -21.85 6.83
C SER A 34 -16.64 -22.44 7.48
N SER A 35 -16.52 -22.99 8.69
CA SER A 35 -17.66 -23.52 9.43
C SER A 35 -18.64 -22.42 9.90
N GLU A 36 -18.13 -21.23 10.18
CA GLU A 36 -18.89 -20.08 10.69
C GLU A 36 -19.38 -19.18 9.54
N ASN A 37 -18.53 -18.93 8.56
CA ASN A 37 -18.80 -18.05 7.43
C ASN A 37 -18.07 -18.54 6.16
N PRO A 38 -18.68 -19.43 5.35
CA PRO A 38 -18.07 -19.98 4.14
C PRO A 38 -17.64 -18.90 3.11
N SER A 39 -18.43 -17.84 2.97
CA SER A 39 -18.11 -16.75 2.02
C SER A 39 -16.88 -15.96 2.46
N LEU A 40 -16.72 -15.74 3.77
CA LEU A 40 -15.51 -15.11 4.31
C LEU A 40 -14.29 -15.99 4.08
N ALA A 41 -14.42 -17.31 4.32
CA ALA A 41 -13.34 -18.27 4.09
C ALA A 41 -12.89 -18.26 2.62
N GLU A 42 -13.83 -18.29 1.67
CA GLU A 42 -13.53 -18.21 0.23
C GLU A 42 -12.75 -16.93 -0.12
N GLY A 43 -13.16 -15.78 0.43
CA GLY A 43 -12.47 -14.50 0.20
C GLY A 43 -11.09 -14.42 0.85
N LEU A 44 -10.78 -15.25 1.85
CA LEU A 44 -9.50 -15.26 2.56
C LEU A 44 -8.54 -16.36 2.07
N ASP A 45 -9.03 -17.34 1.27
CA ASP A 45 -8.25 -18.52 0.84
C ASP A 45 -7.35 -18.22 -0.35
N TYR A 46 -6.35 -17.37 -0.13
CA TYR A 46 -5.29 -17.11 -1.08
C TYR A 46 -3.98 -16.76 -0.39
N SER A 47 -2.88 -16.85 -1.13
CA SER A 47 -1.54 -16.46 -0.71
C SER A 47 -0.71 -16.01 -1.91
N HIS A 48 0.38 -15.33 -1.64
CA HIS A 48 1.32 -14.87 -2.66
C HIS A 48 2.74 -15.39 -2.39
N PRO A 49 3.58 -15.55 -3.43
CA PRO A 49 5.01 -15.69 -3.23
C PRO A 49 5.58 -14.40 -2.63
N GLY A 50 6.78 -14.46 -2.07
CA GLY A 50 7.47 -13.29 -1.52
C GLY A 50 7.56 -12.13 -2.53
N ILE A 51 7.68 -10.89 -2.03
CA ILE A 51 7.67 -9.68 -2.86
C ILE A 51 8.79 -9.70 -3.90
N TRP A 52 9.96 -10.21 -3.55
CA TRP A 52 11.05 -10.38 -4.50
C TRP A 52 10.63 -11.18 -5.73
N GLN A 53 10.01 -12.33 -5.51
CA GLN A 53 9.54 -13.18 -6.61
C GLN A 53 8.44 -12.51 -7.44
N GLN A 54 7.53 -11.78 -6.80
CA GLN A 54 6.49 -11.03 -7.50
C GLN A 54 7.09 -9.96 -8.42
N LEU A 55 8.11 -9.24 -7.95
CA LEU A 55 8.83 -8.25 -8.75
C LEU A 55 9.59 -8.89 -9.93
N ASP A 56 10.22 -10.06 -9.72
CA ASP A 56 10.88 -10.83 -10.78
C ASP A 56 9.90 -11.36 -11.83
N MET A 57 8.66 -11.69 -11.41
CA MET A 57 7.56 -12.03 -12.32
C MET A 57 7.05 -10.84 -13.14
N GLY A 58 7.47 -9.63 -12.82
CA GLY A 58 7.10 -8.41 -13.54
C GLY A 58 5.98 -7.59 -12.91
N LEU A 59 5.49 -7.94 -11.71
CA LEU A 59 4.52 -7.09 -10.99
C LEU A 59 5.17 -5.75 -10.64
N ARG A 60 4.38 -4.67 -10.77
CA ARG A 60 4.82 -3.31 -10.47
C ARG A 60 3.80 -2.52 -9.64
N LEU A 61 2.79 -3.19 -9.14
CA LEU A 61 1.90 -2.68 -8.10
C LEU A 61 1.83 -3.72 -6.98
N LEU A 62 2.12 -3.29 -5.76
CA LEU A 62 2.05 -4.09 -4.54
C LEU A 62 1.07 -3.43 -3.57
N GLU A 63 0.57 -4.22 -2.63
CA GLU A 63 -0.29 -3.72 -1.56
C GLU A 63 0.17 -4.26 -0.20
N LEU A 64 0.29 -3.36 0.78
CA LEU A 64 0.67 -3.68 2.15
C LEU A 64 -0.38 -3.15 3.13
N ASP A 65 -0.83 -4.02 4.03
CA ASP A 65 -1.63 -3.63 5.19
C ASP A 65 -0.72 -3.49 6.40
N VAL A 66 -0.78 -2.36 7.09
CA VAL A 66 0.10 -2.09 8.23
C VAL A 66 -0.68 -1.77 9.50
N TYR A 67 -0.17 -2.26 10.62
CA TYR A 67 -0.67 -1.97 11.97
C TYR A 67 0.39 -1.20 12.76
N HIS A 68 -0.05 -0.20 13.52
CA HIS A 68 0.84 0.58 14.38
C HIS A 68 1.09 -0.17 15.69
N ASP A 69 2.35 -0.52 15.97
CA ASP A 69 2.77 -1.21 17.20
C ASP A 69 4.11 -0.63 17.70
N PRO A 70 4.11 0.63 18.16
CA PRO A 70 5.34 1.36 18.50
C PRO A 70 6.08 0.79 19.71
N GLU A 71 5.40 0.03 20.57
CA GLU A 71 5.99 -0.61 21.75
C GLU A 71 6.43 -2.04 21.47
N GLY A 72 5.90 -2.67 20.42
CA GLY A 72 6.03 -4.10 20.14
C GLY A 72 5.14 -4.98 21.00
N GLY A 73 5.02 -6.24 20.62
CA GLY A 73 4.34 -7.27 21.42
C GLY A 73 2.81 -7.24 21.39
N ARG A 74 2.18 -6.25 20.81
CA ARG A 74 0.71 -6.15 20.73
C ARG A 74 0.07 -7.36 20.06
N PHE A 75 0.70 -7.85 19.01
CA PHE A 75 0.21 -8.93 18.15
C PHE A 75 0.98 -10.24 18.34
N SER A 76 1.73 -10.39 19.44
CA SER A 76 2.59 -11.56 19.69
C SER A 76 1.84 -12.83 20.10
N ASN A 77 0.56 -12.71 20.44
CA ASN A 77 -0.24 -13.85 20.87
C ASN A 77 -1.58 -13.92 20.12
N PRO A 78 -1.57 -14.08 18.79
CA PRO A 78 -2.79 -14.14 18.01
C PRO A 78 -3.65 -15.34 18.44
N LEU A 79 -4.97 -15.18 18.48
CA LEU A 79 -5.91 -16.22 18.90
C LEU A 79 -5.73 -17.53 18.09
N GLY A 80 -5.49 -17.40 16.80
CA GLY A 80 -5.25 -18.53 15.91
C GLY A 80 -4.02 -19.35 16.26
N LEU A 81 -3.04 -18.77 16.97
CA LEU A 81 -1.84 -19.49 17.40
C LEU A 81 -2.18 -20.66 18.36
N SER A 82 -3.17 -20.49 19.23
CA SER A 82 -3.62 -21.54 20.15
C SER A 82 -4.20 -22.75 19.41
N MET A 83 -4.67 -22.58 18.18
CA MET A 83 -5.26 -23.63 17.34
C MET A 83 -4.20 -24.39 16.54
N THR A 84 -3.11 -23.71 16.15
CA THR A 84 -2.06 -24.30 15.30
C THR A 84 -0.99 -25.02 16.12
N GLY A 85 -0.70 -24.50 17.33
CA GLY A 85 0.45 -24.94 18.13
C GLY A 85 1.81 -24.53 17.56
N ASP A 86 1.82 -23.64 16.57
CA ASP A 86 3.04 -23.10 16.00
C ASP A 86 3.73 -22.13 16.96
N ALA A 87 5.01 -21.85 16.72
CA ALA A 87 5.67 -20.70 17.33
C ALA A 87 5.34 -19.45 16.55
N ILE A 88 5.09 -18.34 17.24
CA ILE A 88 5.01 -17.02 16.60
C ILE A 88 6.41 -16.53 16.19
N ASP A 89 6.49 -15.77 15.12
CA ASP A 89 7.73 -15.11 14.73
C ASP A 89 8.11 -14.09 15.82
N PRO A 90 9.35 -14.12 16.35
CA PRO A 90 9.78 -13.21 17.42
C PRO A 90 9.74 -11.71 17.00
N ASP A 91 9.72 -11.40 15.72
CA ASP A 91 9.58 -10.02 15.23
C ASP A 91 8.22 -9.40 15.54
N PHE A 92 7.22 -10.18 15.94
CA PHE A 92 6.01 -9.64 16.53
C PHE A 92 6.21 -8.95 17.89
N ASP A 93 7.29 -9.30 18.62
CA ASP A 93 7.69 -8.62 19.85
C ASP A 93 8.46 -7.33 19.60
N THR A 94 9.00 -7.13 18.39
CA THR A 94 9.82 -5.96 18.04
C THR A 94 8.95 -4.74 17.80
N PRO A 95 9.27 -3.55 18.37
CA PRO A 95 8.58 -2.31 18.04
C PRO A 95 8.60 -1.97 16.55
N GLY A 96 7.49 -1.42 16.04
CA GLY A 96 7.40 -0.99 14.64
C GLY A 96 6.03 -1.20 14.01
N PHE A 97 5.93 -0.98 12.70
CA PHE A 97 4.72 -1.28 11.95
C PHE A 97 4.69 -2.75 11.58
N LYS A 98 3.60 -3.43 11.96
CA LYS A 98 3.37 -4.84 11.63
C LYS A 98 2.66 -4.95 10.29
N VAL A 99 2.98 -5.99 9.52
CA VAL A 99 2.36 -6.25 8.21
C VAL A 99 1.65 -7.59 8.24
N PHE A 100 0.33 -7.55 8.22
CA PHE A 100 -0.56 -8.71 8.08
C PHE A 100 -1.99 -8.24 7.76
N HIS A 101 -2.90 -9.18 7.42
CA HIS A 101 -4.22 -8.84 6.91
C HIS A 101 -5.26 -8.58 8.01
N VAL A 102 -5.49 -9.58 8.88
CA VAL A 102 -6.48 -9.47 9.96
C VAL A 102 -5.85 -10.00 11.26
N GLN A 103 -5.91 -9.18 12.31
CA GLN A 103 -5.38 -9.57 13.61
C GLN A 103 -5.98 -10.89 14.07
N ASP A 104 -5.15 -11.70 14.72
CA ASP A 104 -5.50 -12.98 15.35
C ASP A 104 -5.84 -14.14 14.43
N ILE A 105 -6.40 -13.93 13.25
CA ILE A 105 -6.89 -14.98 12.35
C ILE A 105 -6.13 -15.09 11.03
N ASP A 106 -5.72 -13.97 10.45
CA ASP A 106 -4.97 -13.90 9.19
C ASP A 106 -3.71 -13.05 9.39
N TYR A 107 -2.88 -13.51 10.35
CA TYR A 107 -1.69 -12.80 10.83
C TYR A 107 -0.40 -13.24 10.15
N ARG A 108 -0.44 -14.26 9.27
CA ARG A 108 0.76 -14.73 8.57
C ARG A 108 1.13 -13.82 7.43
N SER A 109 2.41 -13.51 7.37
CA SER A 109 3.02 -12.60 6.44
C SER A 109 4.46 -13.04 6.20
N HIS A 110 5.02 -12.79 5.03
CA HIS A 110 6.43 -13.13 4.72
C HIS A 110 7.40 -12.47 5.70
N TYR A 111 7.09 -11.27 6.17
CA TYR A 111 7.79 -10.56 7.26
C TYR A 111 6.77 -9.91 8.19
N PRO A 112 6.91 -10.05 9.52
CA PRO A 112 6.04 -9.34 10.46
C PRO A 112 6.22 -7.82 10.46
N LEU A 113 7.40 -7.31 10.07
CA LEU A 113 7.76 -5.90 10.16
C LEU A 113 7.85 -5.22 8.80
N LEU A 114 7.28 -4.02 8.70
CA LEU A 114 7.35 -3.19 7.49
C LEU A 114 8.79 -2.91 7.06
N LYS A 115 9.69 -2.65 8.01
CA LYS A 115 11.11 -2.36 7.69
C LYS A 115 11.77 -3.45 6.84
N ASP A 116 11.41 -4.73 7.07
CA ASP A 116 12.01 -5.84 6.35
C ASP A 116 11.53 -5.89 4.89
N TYR A 117 10.27 -5.52 4.64
CA TYR A 117 9.76 -5.28 3.29
C TYR A 117 10.47 -4.12 2.59
N LEU A 118 10.71 -3.03 3.31
CA LEU A 118 11.44 -1.88 2.75
C LEU A 118 12.88 -2.24 2.38
N GLU A 119 13.54 -3.02 3.21
CA GLU A 119 14.89 -3.53 2.94
C GLU A 119 14.91 -4.50 1.75
N GLU A 120 13.93 -5.41 1.65
CA GLU A 120 13.79 -6.31 0.51
C GLU A 120 13.57 -5.52 -0.80
N LEU A 121 12.67 -4.54 -0.80
CA LEU A 121 12.42 -3.65 -1.94
C LEU A 121 13.68 -2.91 -2.37
N LYS A 122 14.41 -2.33 -1.42
CA LYS A 122 15.67 -1.62 -1.67
C LYS A 122 16.73 -2.54 -2.27
N ASN A 123 16.89 -3.72 -1.69
CA ASN A 123 17.88 -4.71 -2.15
C ASN A 123 17.54 -5.19 -3.57
N TRP A 124 16.25 -5.49 -3.83
CA TRP A 124 15.82 -5.87 -5.17
C TRP A 124 16.07 -4.74 -6.18
N SER A 125 15.69 -3.51 -5.86
CA SER A 125 15.88 -2.33 -6.71
C SER A 125 17.36 -2.08 -7.01
N THR A 126 18.24 -2.25 -6.03
CA THR A 126 19.69 -2.10 -6.20
C THR A 126 20.25 -3.07 -7.24
N LEU A 127 19.72 -4.29 -7.29
CA LEU A 127 20.12 -5.31 -8.28
C LEU A 127 19.44 -5.10 -9.64
N HIS A 128 18.36 -4.34 -9.70
CA HIS A 128 17.59 -4.07 -10.91
C HIS A 128 17.44 -2.55 -11.18
N PRO A 129 18.52 -1.77 -11.27
CA PRO A 129 18.47 -0.30 -11.19
C PRO A 129 17.66 0.38 -12.29
N ASN A 130 17.31 -0.34 -13.37
CA ASN A 130 16.52 0.15 -14.48
C ASN A 130 15.07 -0.38 -14.47
N HIS A 131 14.59 -0.91 -13.36
CA HIS A 131 13.21 -1.38 -13.27
C HIS A 131 12.22 -0.22 -13.48
N PHE A 132 11.05 -0.52 -14.04
CA PHE A 132 9.95 0.43 -14.07
C PHE A 132 9.50 0.81 -12.66
N PRO A 133 8.91 2.01 -12.47
CA PRO A 133 8.42 2.42 -11.16
C PRO A 133 7.56 1.35 -10.52
N VAL A 134 7.78 1.10 -9.24
CA VAL A 134 6.94 0.20 -8.43
C VAL A 134 5.98 1.06 -7.62
N PHE A 135 4.71 0.83 -7.81
CA PHE A 135 3.64 1.45 -7.03
C PHE A 135 3.34 0.59 -5.81
N ILE A 136 3.15 1.19 -4.67
CA ILE A 136 2.82 0.49 -3.43
C ILE A 136 1.62 1.18 -2.81
N THR A 137 0.48 0.48 -2.77
CA THR A 137 -0.68 0.90 -1.97
C THR A 137 -0.50 0.43 -0.55
N LEU A 138 -0.85 1.27 0.40
CA LEU A 138 -0.75 0.97 1.82
C LEU A 138 -2.09 1.26 2.49
N ASN A 139 -2.59 0.27 3.24
CA ASN A 139 -3.75 0.41 4.11
C ASN A 139 -3.26 0.52 5.56
N ALA A 140 -3.69 1.57 6.24
CA ALA A 140 -3.41 1.79 7.66
C ALA A 140 -4.51 1.12 8.50
N LYS A 141 -4.22 -0.04 9.04
CA LYS A 141 -5.20 -0.92 9.71
C LYS A 141 -5.36 -0.53 11.18
N ASP A 142 -6.53 -0.02 11.51
CA ASP A 142 -6.89 0.38 12.88
C ASP A 142 -8.32 -0.03 13.28
N GLN A 143 -8.93 -0.91 12.49
CA GLN A 143 -10.28 -1.37 12.77
C GLN A 143 -10.30 -2.33 13.94
N ASN A 144 -11.10 -2.00 14.95
CA ASN A 144 -11.36 -2.83 16.11
C ASN A 144 -12.67 -3.60 15.96
N TYR A 145 -12.72 -4.80 16.52
CA TYR A 145 -13.88 -5.71 16.53
C TYR A 145 -14.22 -6.11 17.98
N PRO A 146 -14.82 -5.21 18.79
CA PRO A 146 -14.94 -5.41 20.25
C PRO A 146 -15.68 -6.67 20.65
N GLU A 147 -16.65 -7.12 19.84
CA GLU A 147 -17.45 -8.32 20.16
C GLU A 147 -16.77 -9.63 19.75
N SER A 148 -15.71 -9.57 18.96
CA SER A 148 -15.00 -10.76 18.48
C SER A 148 -13.90 -11.26 19.43
N GLY A 149 -13.45 -10.41 20.36
CA GLY A 149 -12.32 -10.70 21.25
C GLY A 149 -10.96 -10.66 20.55
N LEU A 150 -10.89 -10.13 19.32
CA LEU A 150 -9.63 -9.94 18.61
C LEU A 150 -8.79 -8.86 19.30
N THR A 151 -7.49 -8.93 19.10
CA THR A 151 -6.52 -7.96 19.62
C THR A 151 -6.88 -6.53 19.18
N GLU A 152 -6.95 -5.61 20.13
CA GLU A 152 -7.23 -4.21 19.85
C GLU A 152 -6.05 -3.55 19.11
N THR A 153 -6.38 -2.83 18.05
CA THR A 153 -5.43 -2.05 17.25
C THR A 153 -5.25 -0.64 17.82
N LEU A 154 -4.14 0.00 17.51
CA LEU A 154 -3.95 1.43 17.76
C LEU A 154 -4.42 2.25 16.57
N PRO A 155 -4.96 3.47 16.81
CA PRO A 155 -5.37 4.35 15.73
C PRO A 155 -4.18 4.85 14.90
N PHE A 156 -4.43 5.17 13.63
CA PHE A 156 -3.51 5.93 12.80
C PHE A 156 -3.83 7.42 12.89
N ASP A 157 -3.25 8.06 13.88
CA ASP A 157 -3.26 9.51 14.05
C ASP A 157 -2.12 10.19 13.26
N GLU A 158 -2.04 11.53 13.36
CA GLU A 158 -1.00 12.33 12.70
C GLU A 158 0.42 11.88 13.05
N GLN A 159 0.65 11.47 14.31
CA GLN A 159 1.97 11.04 14.76
C GLN A 159 2.33 9.65 14.24
N ALA A 160 1.36 8.74 14.15
CA ALA A 160 1.55 7.43 13.54
C ALA A 160 1.91 7.57 12.06
N PHE A 161 1.25 8.45 11.31
CA PHE A 161 1.58 8.73 9.92
C PHE A 161 2.95 9.37 9.74
N LEU A 162 3.34 10.32 10.59
CA LEU A 162 4.70 10.87 10.57
C LEU A 162 5.75 9.79 10.79
N SER A 163 5.52 8.91 11.77
CA SER A 163 6.42 7.80 12.05
C SER A 163 6.50 6.82 10.87
N LEU A 164 5.39 6.61 10.17
CA LEU A 164 5.33 5.76 8.98
C LEU A 164 6.15 6.35 7.82
N ASP A 165 5.98 7.65 7.54
CA ASP A 165 6.79 8.37 6.55
C ASP A 165 8.29 8.28 6.88
N GLN A 166 8.66 8.48 8.15
CA GLN A 166 10.04 8.40 8.61
C GLN A 166 10.65 7.01 8.39
N VAL A 167 9.94 5.96 8.72
CA VAL A 167 10.40 4.56 8.51
C VAL A 167 10.62 4.29 7.02
N ILE A 168 9.71 4.73 6.15
CA ILE A 168 9.87 4.55 4.70
C ILE A 168 11.09 5.34 4.19
N LEU A 169 11.25 6.59 4.60
CA LEU A 169 12.38 7.43 4.20
C LEU A 169 13.72 6.88 4.70
N GLU A 170 13.77 6.38 5.93
CA GLU A 170 14.98 5.83 6.54
C GLU A 170 15.47 4.56 5.81
N HIS A 171 14.56 3.64 5.53
CA HIS A 171 14.94 2.34 4.94
C HIS A 171 15.09 2.39 3.42
N LEU A 172 14.19 3.04 2.69
CA LEU A 172 14.30 3.13 1.22
C LEU A 172 15.27 4.22 0.76
N GLY A 173 15.33 5.35 1.47
CA GLY A 173 16.04 6.54 1.03
C GLY A 173 15.17 7.44 0.13
N GLU A 174 15.28 8.76 0.35
CA GLU A 174 14.53 9.77 -0.39
C GLU A 174 14.79 9.70 -1.90
N GLU A 175 16.04 9.39 -2.27
CA GLU A 175 16.49 9.30 -3.65
C GLU A 175 15.83 8.17 -4.46
N ASN A 176 15.25 7.17 -3.79
CA ASN A 176 14.56 6.04 -4.42
C ASN A 176 13.04 6.26 -4.52
N LEU A 177 12.55 7.43 -4.14
CA LEU A 177 11.11 7.74 -4.13
C LEU A 177 10.74 8.77 -5.19
N ILE A 178 9.50 8.70 -5.66
CA ILE A 178 8.77 9.81 -6.28
C ILE A 178 7.65 10.16 -5.32
N ARG A 179 7.71 11.36 -4.75
CA ARG A 179 6.75 11.87 -3.77
C ARG A 179 5.89 12.98 -4.38
N PRO A 180 4.76 13.36 -3.75
CA PRO A 180 3.95 14.48 -4.22
C PRO A 180 4.77 15.74 -4.52
N LYS A 181 5.70 16.13 -3.64
CA LYS A 181 6.56 17.30 -3.82
C LYS A 181 7.40 17.27 -5.11
N ASP A 182 7.84 16.06 -5.50
CA ASP A 182 8.70 15.90 -6.70
C ASP A 182 7.89 16.11 -7.99
N VAL A 183 6.58 15.79 -7.94
CA VAL A 183 5.64 16.03 -9.04
C VAL A 183 5.16 17.48 -9.04
N ILE A 184 4.87 18.04 -7.87
CA ILE A 184 4.47 19.45 -7.71
C ILE A 184 5.54 20.38 -8.26
N GLY A 185 6.82 20.13 -7.94
CA GLY A 185 7.93 20.95 -8.41
C GLY A 185 7.74 22.43 -8.07
N ASN A 186 7.68 23.26 -9.11
CA ASN A 186 7.49 24.71 -8.98
C ASN A 186 6.01 25.14 -9.11
N GLN A 187 5.07 24.21 -9.19
CA GLN A 187 3.63 24.52 -9.29
C GLN A 187 3.04 24.77 -7.89
N THR A 188 1.81 25.28 -7.86
CA THR A 188 1.11 25.57 -6.60
C THR A 188 0.67 24.34 -5.84
N ASP A 189 0.33 23.27 -6.56
CA ASP A 189 -0.24 22.04 -6.03
C ASP A 189 -0.12 20.89 -7.04
N LEU A 190 -0.40 19.67 -6.60
CA LEU A 190 -0.26 18.45 -7.39
C LEU A 190 -1.20 18.45 -8.61
N ARG A 191 -2.46 18.82 -8.43
CA ARG A 191 -3.46 18.88 -9.50
C ARG A 191 -3.03 19.82 -10.61
N THR A 192 -2.54 21.01 -10.24
CA THR A 192 -2.02 22.00 -11.22
C THR A 192 -0.79 21.47 -11.91
N ALA A 193 0.13 20.82 -11.19
CA ALA A 193 1.32 20.22 -11.77
C ALA A 193 0.97 19.15 -12.82
N ILE A 194 0.06 18.25 -12.51
CA ILE A 194 -0.38 17.21 -13.45
C ILE A 194 -1.02 17.81 -14.70
N ALA A 195 -1.86 18.84 -14.55
CA ALA A 195 -2.55 19.48 -15.66
C ALA A 195 -1.62 20.30 -16.57
N THR A 196 -0.48 20.78 -16.06
CA THR A 196 0.42 21.70 -16.80
C THR A 196 1.74 21.07 -17.20
N THR A 197 2.46 20.51 -16.23
CA THR A 197 3.78 19.90 -16.40
C THR A 197 3.67 18.40 -16.70
N GLY A 198 2.65 17.74 -16.13
CA GLY A 198 2.44 16.30 -16.18
C GLY A 198 3.32 15.52 -15.19
N TRP A 199 3.14 14.24 -15.18
CA TRP A 199 3.95 13.30 -14.39
C TRP A 199 5.40 13.25 -14.87
N PRO A 200 6.34 12.78 -14.03
CA PRO A 200 7.72 12.54 -14.45
C PRO A 200 7.82 11.64 -15.68
N GLU A 201 8.85 11.88 -16.47
CA GLU A 201 9.19 11.00 -17.59
C GLU A 201 9.53 9.58 -17.08
N LEU A 202 9.11 8.58 -17.83
CA LEU A 202 9.29 7.18 -17.46
C LEU A 202 10.78 6.82 -17.25
N GLU A 203 11.67 7.38 -18.08
CA GLU A 203 13.12 7.17 -17.93
C GLU A 203 13.66 7.75 -16.63
N ALA A 204 13.18 8.90 -16.19
CA ALA A 204 13.57 9.52 -14.91
C ALA A 204 12.94 8.81 -13.69
N ALA A 205 11.87 8.06 -13.93
CA ALA A 205 11.17 7.32 -12.87
C ALA A 205 11.69 5.89 -12.67
N LYS A 206 12.59 5.40 -13.53
CA LYS A 206 13.21 4.07 -13.36
C LYS A 206 13.95 3.97 -12.02
N GLY A 207 13.89 2.81 -11.39
CA GLY A 207 14.52 2.55 -10.10
C GLY A 207 13.80 3.22 -8.91
N LYS A 208 12.59 3.74 -9.10
CA LYS A 208 11.85 4.50 -8.07
C LYS A 208 10.62 3.76 -7.56
N PHE A 209 10.20 4.15 -6.35
CA PHE A 209 8.97 3.71 -5.71
C PHE A 209 8.00 4.87 -5.55
N ILE A 210 6.70 4.58 -5.69
CA ILE A 210 5.60 5.52 -5.53
C ILE A 210 4.64 4.94 -4.51
N TRP A 211 4.46 5.63 -3.39
CA TRP A 211 3.59 5.18 -2.31
C TRP A 211 2.23 5.86 -2.38
N ILE A 212 1.18 5.10 -2.17
CA ILE A 212 -0.21 5.54 -2.25
C ILE A 212 -0.91 5.11 -0.96
N LEU A 213 -1.45 6.06 -0.22
CA LEU A 213 -2.24 5.78 0.97
C LEU A 213 -3.69 5.47 0.54
N ASP A 214 -4.11 4.21 0.71
CA ASP A 214 -5.48 3.77 0.40
C ASP A 214 -6.37 3.97 1.62
N GLU A 215 -6.53 5.24 2.02
CA GLU A 215 -7.36 5.63 3.15
C GLU A 215 -8.33 6.75 2.77
N LYS A 216 -9.42 6.82 3.52
CA LYS A 216 -10.49 7.80 3.34
C LYS A 216 -10.77 8.53 4.65
N ASP A 217 -11.61 9.55 4.56
CA ASP A 217 -12.20 10.26 5.69
C ASP A 217 -11.19 10.69 6.76
N GLU A 218 -11.35 10.23 7.98
CA GLU A 218 -10.56 10.71 9.13
C GLU A 218 -9.06 10.38 8.98
N LYS A 219 -8.69 9.17 8.57
CA LYS A 219 -7.28 8.78 8.41
C LYS A 219 -6.60 9.55 7.29
N ARG A 220 -7.23 9.65 6.12
CA ARG A 220 -6.70 10.50 5.04
C ARG A 220 -6.55 11.95 5.50
N ASN A 221 -7.55 12.47 6.22
CA ASN A 221 -7.52 13.85 6.69
C ASN A 221 -6.45 14.05 7.76
N ALA A 222 -6.22 13.07 8.66
CA ALA A 222 -5.11 13.09 9.62
C ALA A 222 -3.75 13.18 8.92
N TYR A 223 -3.56 12.42 7.83
CA TYR A 223 -2.35 12.53 7.02
C TYR A 223 -2.19 13.90 6.36
N LEU A 224 -3.25 14.45 5.77
CA LEU A 224 -3.22 15.72 5.04
C LEU A 224 -3.20 16.96 5.97
N SER A 225 -3.71 16.87 7.20
CA SER A 225 -3.76 18.00 8.12
C SER A 225 -2.40 18.37 8.73
N ASN A 226 -1.45 17.45 8.69
CA ASN A 226 -0.11 17.69 9.20
C ASN A 226 0.75 18.42 8.15
N PRO A 227 1.25 19.64 8.43
CA PRO A 227 2.10 20.38 7.49
C PRO A 227 3.39 19.66 7.09
N GLU A 228 3.84 18.69 7.89
CA GLU A 228 5.03 17.88 7.58
C GLU A 228 4.75 16.79 6.56
N THR A 229 3.49 16.37 6.41
CA THR A 229 3.07 15.35 5.43
C THR A 229 2.34 15.95 4.23
N GLU A 230 1.63 17.07 4.40
CA GLU A 230 0.90 17.71 3.29
C GLU A 230 1.86 18.13 2.16
N GLY A 231 1.79 17.42 1.03
CA GLY A 231 2.61 17.67 -0.17
C GLY A 231 4.10 17.36 -0.02
N SER A 232 4.65 17.24 1.18
CA SER A 232 6.05 16.91 1.46
C SER A 232 6.26 15.49 1.95
N GLY A 233 5.21 14.83 2.40
CA GLY A 233 5.21 13.44 2.85
C GLY A 233 5.49 12.43 1.72
N VAL A 234 5.47 11.16 2.10
CA VAL A 234 5.78 10.06 1.18
C VAL A 234 4.60 9.72 0.28
N PHE A 235 3.36 9.81 0.80
CA PHE A 235 2.20 9.23 0.14
C PHE A 235 1.46 10.21 -0.77
N PHE A 236 1.10 9.70 -1.95
CA PHE A 236 -0.04 10.20 -2.69
C PHE A 236 -1.33 9.72 -2.03
N VAL A 237 -2.36 10.55 -2.07
CA VAL A 237 -3.66 10.24 -1.43
C VAL A 237 -4.80 10.32 -2.44
N THR A 238 -5.83 9.50 -2.24
CA THR A 238 -7.08 9.62 -3.00
C THR A 238 -7.98 10.68 -2.38
N VAL A 239 -8.22 11.75 -3.12
CA VAL A 239 -9.06 12.90 -2.72
C VAL A 239 -10.07 13.22 -3.82
N PRO A 240 -11.10 14.07 -3.56
CA PRO A 240 -11.95 14.59 -4.63
C PRO A 240 -11.15 15.27 -5.75
N GLU A 241 -11.64 15.20 -7.00
CA GLU A 241 -10.91 15.69 -8.17
C GLU A 241 -10.59 17.19 -8.12
N ASP A 242 -11.39 17.99 -7.42
CA ASP A 242 -11.19 19.42 -7.24
C ASP A 242 -10.18 19.78 -6.12
N HIS A 243 -9.73 18.80 -5.36
CA HIS A 243 -8.75 18.99 -4.28
C HIS A 243 -7.35 19.29 -4.84
N PRO A 244 -6.56 20.19 -4.23
CA PRO A 244 -5.20 20.51 -4.66
C PRO A 244 -4.26 19.30 -4.78
N MET A 245 -4.43 18.30 -3.90
CA MET A 245 -3.63 17.08 -3.89
C MET A 245 -4.17 15.96 -4.79
N ALA A 246 -5.13 16.23 -5.68
CA ALA A 246 -5.64 15.23 -6.62
C ALA A 246 -4.56 14.82 -7.64
N GLY A 247 -4.27 13.54 -7.69
CA GLY A 247 -3.27 12.97 -8.61
C GLY A 247 -3.48 11.49 -8.89
N ILE A 248 -3.83 10.73 -7.86
CA ILE A 248 -4.06 9.30 -7.94
C ILE A 248 -5.44 8.97 -7.38
N PHE A 249 -6.17 8.08 -8.06
CA PHE A 249 -7.51 7.65 -7.65
C PHE A 249 -7.56 6.14 -7.52
N ILE A 250 -8.19 5.64 -6.46
CA ILE A 250 -8.46 4.23 -6.25
C ILE A 250 -9.94 3.99 -6.50
N LEU A 251 -10.25 3.25 -7.57
CA LEU A 251 -11.60 2.93 -8.04
C LEU A 251 -11.70 1.42 -8.25
N ASN A 252 -12.20 0.72 -7.23
CA ASN A 252 -12.15 -0.75 -7.16
C ASN A 252 -13.30 -1.48 -7.87
N ASP A 253 -14.22 -0.76 -8.48
CA ASP A 253 -15.34 -1.32 -9.25
C ASP A 253 -15.24 -0.88 -10.71
N PRO A 254 -14.34 -1.50 -11.51
CA PRO A 254 -14.10 -1.07 -12.88
C PRO A 254 -15.32 -1.24 -13.79
N LEU A 255 -16.23 -2.16 -13.49
CA LEU A 255 -17.42 -2.39 -14.30
C LEU A 255 -18.44 -1.24 -14.16
N ASN A 256 -18.70 -0.79 -12.94
CA ASN A 256 -19.63 0.31 -12.67
C ASN A 256 -18.98 1.70 -12.77
N GLN A 257 -17.64 1.77 -12.68
CA GLN A 257 -16.88 3.02 -12.70
C GLN A 257 -16.10 3.25 -14.01
N GLU A 258 -16.36 2.47 -15.07
CA GLU A 258 -15.63 2.54 -16.34
C GLU A 258 -15.56 3.95 -16.93
N ALA A 259 -16.69 4.66 -16.95
CA ALA A 259 -16.76 6.01 -17.49
C ALA A 259 -15.90 7.00 -16.68
N GLN A 260 -15.93 6.90 -15.35
CA GLN A 260 -15.13 7.72 -14.44
C GLN A 260 -13.63 7.42 -14.60
N ILE A 261 -13.25 6.14 -14.68
CA ILE A 261 -11.86 5.72 -14.90
C ILE A 261 -11.33 6.31 -16.21
N LYS A 262 -12.09 6.19 -17.30
CA LYS A 262 -11.70 6.74 -18.60
C LYS A 262 -11.54 8.25 -18.59
N ASP A 263 -12.43 8.95 -17.90
CA ASP A 263 -12.40 10.42 -17.77
C ASP A 263 -11.16 10.88 -16.98
N LEU A 264 -10.88 10.24 -15.83
CA LEU A 264 -9.70 10.57 -15.01
C LEU A 264 -8.38 10.28 -15.74
N VAL A 265 -8.28 9.13 -16.42
CA VAL A 265 -7.12 8.79 -17.22
C VAL A 265 -6.93 9.79 -18.38
N ALA A 266 -8.01 10.20 -19.07
CA ALA A 266 -7.95 11.19 -20.13
C ALA A 266 -7.49 12.58 -19.63
N LYS A 267 -7.73 12.91 -18.36
CA LYS A 267 -7.23 14.11 -17.67
C LYS A 267 -5.78 13.99 -17.19
N GLY A 268 -5.16 12.82 -17.37
CA GLY A 268 -3.76 12.58 -17.01
C GLY A 268 -3.55 12.03 -15.60
N TYR A 269 -4.59 11.75 -14.86
CA TYR A 269 -4.48 11.15 -13.53
C TYR A 269 -4.08 9.67 -13.59
N LEU A 270 -3.46 9.17 -12.52
CA LEU A 270 -3.26 7.73 -12.31
C LEU A 270 -4.50 7.12 -11.66
N VAL A 271 -4.89 5.95 -12.12
CA VAL A 271 -6.04 5.22 -11.56
C VAL A 271 -5.61 3.79 -11.22
N ARG A 272 -5.74 3.43 -9.95
CA ARG A 272 -5.66 2.04 -9.50
C ARG A 272 -7.06 1.45 -9.53
N THR A 273 -7.20 0.27 -10.10
CA THR A 273 -8.44 -0.50 -10.09
C THR A 273 -8.15 -1.98 -9.81
N ARG A 274 -9.20 -2.76 -9.57
CA ARG A 274 -9.10 -4.22 -9.40
C ARG A 274 -9.59 -4.91 -10.65
N ALA A 275 -8.86 -5.95 -11.09
CA ALA A 275 -9.25 -6.76 -12.26
C ALA A 275 -10.21 -7.88 -11.88
N ASP A 276 -10.24 -8.28 -10.63
CA ASP A 276 -10.96 -9.42 -10.05
C ASP A 276 -12.08 -8.99 -9.09
N ALA A 277 -12.50 -7.73 -9.18
CA ALA A 277 -13.54 -7.20 -8.30
C ALA A 277 -14.85 -7.96 -8.51
N ASP A 278 -15.29 -8.66 -7.46
CA ASP A 278 -16.59 -9.30 -7.35
C ASP A 278 -16.91 -10.35 -8.46
N THR A 279 -15.89 -11.07 -8.94
CA THR A 279 -16.05 -12.17 -9.92
C THR A 279 -16.15 -13.51 -9.23
#